data_b85e529111f0f77df9fa715a26ada476
#
_entry.id   b85e529111f0f77df9fa715a26ada476
#
_cell.length_a   1.000
_cell.length_b   1.000
_cell.length_c   1.000
_cell.angle_alpha   90.00
_cell.angle_beta   90.00
_cell.angle_gamma   90.00
#
_symmetry.space_group_name_H-M   'P 1'
#
loop_
_entity.id
_entity.type
_entity.pdbx_description
1 polymer ?
#
loop_
_entity_poly.entity_id
_entity_poly.type
_entity_poly.pdbx_seq_one_letter_code
_entity_poly.pdbx_strand_id
1 'polypeptide(L)'
;IDIFHYTSPSVLNSILSKNRFWFTDRQYLNDKTEGLYVLDNCINLIDENSFKDEFYRYLREECKNRKKMPSRGRGFYVYQISFSYDEDNLGLWNYYTRGEGIKGYNLKFKSNDLLSKLNIKPKLPSGNRPKPYGGKVIYNKEEQDKIVYEIIDKFRTHYDKYGNTDNLLFEWLVDKLLMIGTFFKPECFSIEKEYRIIIDLYINKEGEYDTIANESGIFERNGYLIPYIEVEFNKSCLQGITVSPTMEYEDIRTNILNVTIGKFENINQETIRKSKIPLRY
;
A
#
# COMPACT_ATOMS: atom_id res chain seq x y z
N ILE A 1 10.52 -11.93 -0.99
CA ILE A 1 11.52 -11.02 -0.42
C ILE A 1 11.21 -10.75 1.05
N ASP A 2 12.20 -10.27 1.82
CA ASP A 2 11.96 -9.73 3.15
C ASP A 2 11.37 -8.35 3.03
N ILE A 3 10.36 -8.06 3.85
CA ILE A 3 9.71 -6.75 3.95
C ILE A 3 9.59 -6.38 5.43
N PHE A 4 9.62 -5.08 5.70
CA PHE A 4 9.83 -4.52 7.02
C PHE A 4 8.81 -3.42 7.30
N HIS A 5 8.06 -3.54 8.40
CA HIS A 5 7.07 -2.55 8.80
C HIS A 5 7.58 -1.73 9.98
N TYR A 6 7.98 -0.49 9.72
CA TYR A 6 8.42 0.46 10.73
C TYR A 6 7.24 1.04 11.49
N THR A 7 7.33 1.04 12.81
CA THR A 7 6.15 1.40 13.62
C THR A 7 6.52 1.95 15.00
N SER A 8 5.59 2.67 15.61
CA SER A 8 5.71 3.17 16.98
C SER A 8 5.45 2.08 18.02
N PRO A 9 5.85 2.29 19.29
CA PRO A 9 5.57 1.34 20.39
C PRO A 9 4.07 1.05 20.56
N SER A 10 3.21 2.05 20.44
CA SER A 10 1.76 1.88 20.59
C SER A 10 1.16 1.02 19.49
N VAL A 11 1.62 1.22 18.24
CA VAL A 11 1.17 0.43 17.08
C VAL A 11 1.72 -1.01 17.16
N LEU A 12 3.00 -1.19 17.59
CA LEU A 12 3.53 -2.53 17.85
C LEU A 12 2.65 -3.29 18.84
N ASN A 13 2.30 -2.66 19.96
CA ASN A 13 1.44 -3.28 20.97
C ASN A 13 0.08 -3.70 20.37
N SER A 14 -0.53 -2.86 19.55
CA SER A 14 -1.78 -3.19 18.85
C SER A 14 -1.61 -4.40 17.90
N ILE A 15 -0.53 -4.40 17.10
CA ILE A 15 -0.25 -5.50 16.15
C ILE A 15 -0.02 -6.82 16.90
N LEU A 16 0.80 -6.83 17.96
CA LEU A 16 1.09 -8.05 18.73
C LEU A 16 -0.11 -8.57 19.53
N SER A 17 -0.98 -7.67 19.98
CA SER A 17 -2.18 -8.05 20.75
C SER A 17 -3.28 -8.63 19.86
N LYS A 18 -3.47 -8.08 18.66
CA LYS A 18 -4.59 -8.41 17.76
C LYS A 18 -4.19 -9.23 16.54
N ASN A 19 -2.88 -9.35 16.22
CA ASN A 19 -2.32 -9.87 14.95
C ASN A 19 -3.05 -9.29 13.72
N ARG A 20 -3.30 -7.98 13.73
CA ARG A 20 -4.01 -7.26 12.67
C ARG A 20 -3.21 -6.06 12.22
N PHE A 21 -3.33 -5.76 10.92
CA PHE A 21 -2.90 -4.53 10.31
C PHE A 21 -4.09 -3.63 10.00
N TRP A 22 -3.87 -2.33 10.05
CA TRP A 22 -4.78 -1.34 9.48
C TRP A 22 -4.34 -1.02 8.07
N PHE A 23 -5.17 -1.41 7.11
CA PHE A 23 -5.05 -0.98 5.74
C PHE A 23 -5.77 0.34 5.60
N THR A 24 -5.06 1.39 5.23
CA THR A 24 -5.56 2.75 5.18
C THR A 24 -6.05 3.09 3.78
N ASP A 25 -7.14 3.84 3.66
CA ASP A 25 -7.59 4.37 2.38
C ASP A 25 -6.49 5.25 1.77
N ARG A 26 -6.09 4.94 0.54
CA ARG A 26 -4.98 5.61 -0.15
C ARG A 26 -5.16 7.12 -0.30
N GLN A 27 -6.41 7.62 -0.33
CA GLN A 27 -6.70 9.05 -0.47
C GLN A 27 -6.22 9.90 0.71
N TYR A 28 -5.97 9.27 1.85
CA TYR A 28 -5.54 9.92 3.09
C TYR A 28 -4.06 9.67 3.40
N LEU A 29 -3.27 9.21 2.43
CA LEU A 29 -1.84 9.01 2.61
C LEU A 29 -1.07 10.34 2.59
N ASN A 30 0.22 10.27 2.99
CA ASN A 30 1.05 11.47 3.15
C ASN A 30 1.33 12.21 1.83
N ASP A 31 1.36 11.49 0.71
CA ASP A 31 1.52 12.08 -0.61
C ASP A 31 0.16 12.37 -1.25
N LYS A 32 -0.17 13.65 -1.38
CA LYS A 32 -1.44 14.11 -1.97
C LYS A 32 -1.57 13.76 -3.47
N THR A 33 -0.47 13.49 -4.15
CA THR A 33 -0.46 13.10 -5.57
C THR A 33 -0.66 11.59 -5.74
N GLU A 34 -0.57 10.85 -4.65
CA GLU A 34 -0.65 9.39 -4.64
C GLU A 34 -1.97 8.90 -5.23
N GLY A 35 -1.87 7.96 -6.15
CA GLY A 35 -3.01 7.40 -6.88
C GLY A 35 -3.47 8.21 -8.10
N LEU A 36 -3.17 9.51 -8.21
CA LEU A 36 -3.48 10.30 -9.40
C LEU A 36 -2.25 10.61 -10.27
N TYR A 37 -1.06 10.43 -9.72
CA TYR A 37 0.22 10.67 -10.38
C TYR A 37 0.34 9.95 -11.73
N VAL A 38 -0.16 8.71 -11.84
CA VAL A 38 -0.17 7.94 -13.08
C VAL A 38 -1.01 8.58 -14.19
N LEU A 39 -2.08 9.31 -13.83
CA LEU A 39 -2.92 9.99 -14.81
C LEU A 39 -2.21 11.21 -15.41
N ASP A 40 -1.41 11.92 -14.61
CA ASP A 40 -0.55 12.99 -15.11
C ASP A 40 0.52 12.44 -16.05
N ASN A 41 1.15 11.32 -15.68
CA ASN A 41 2.07 10.61 -16.56
C ASN A 41 1.39 10.22 -17.88
N CYS A 42 0.19 9.64 -17.82
CA CYS A 42 -0.56 9.24 -19.02
C CYS A 42 -0.89 10.45 -19.90
N ILE A 43 -1.36 11.56 -19.32
CA ILE A 43 -1.69 12.77 -20.06
C ILE A 43 -0.45 13.35 -20.76
N ASN A 44 0.67 13.41 -20.05
CA ASN A 44 1.93 13.94 -20.61
C ASN A 44 2.44 13.07 -21.78
N LEU A 45 2.39 11.74 -21.63
CA LEU A 45 2.76 10.81 -22.69
C LEU A 45 1.89 10.97 -23.96
N ILE A 46 0.57 11.19 -23.78
CA ILE A 46 -0.34 11.43 -24.89
C ILE A 46 -0.01 12.78 -25.57
N ASP A 47 0.25 13.82 -24.78
CA ASP A 47 0.55 15.17 -25.29
C ASP A 47 1.85 15.19 -26.12
N GLU A 48 2.82 14.32 -25.81
CA GLU A 48 4.06 14.19 -26.58
C GLU A 48 3.90 13.41 -27.89
N ASN A 49 2.95 12.48 -27.95
CA ASN A 49 2.91 11.46 -29.00
C ASN A 49 1.80 11.57 -30.05
N SER A 50 0.65 12.19 -29.82
CA SER A 50 -0.38 12.25 -30.91
C SER A 50 -1.70 12.94 -30.55
N PHE A 51 -1.89 14.18 -30.91
CA PHE A 51 -3.15 14.91 -30.73
C PHE A 51 -4.26 14.62 -31.77
N LYS A 52 -3.94 13.94 -32.86
CA LYS A 52 -4.88 13.78 -33.99
C LYS A 52 -5.69 12.51 -33.94
N ASP A 53 -5.31 11.57 -33.08
CA ASP A 53 -5.94 10.27 -33.00
C ASP A 53 -7.10 10.28 -31.98
N GLU A 54 -8.23 9.78 -32.41
CA GLU A 54 -9.47 9.76 -31.63
C GLU A 54 -9.34 8.96 -30.32
N PHE A 55 -8.65 7.80 -30.35
CA PHE A 55 -8.39 7.00 -29.16
C PHE A 55 -7.66 7.79 -28.08
N TYR A 56 -6.57 8.47 -28.44
CA TYR A 56 -5.79 9.26 -27.49
C TYR A 56 -6.55 10.49 -26.98
N ARG A 57 -7.39 11.08 -27.80
CA ARG A 57 -8.27 12.17 -27.39
C ARG A 57 -9.25 11.71 -26.31
N TYR A 58 -9.94 10.58 -26.51
CA TYR A 58 -10.87 10.02 -25.53
C TYR A 58 -10.15 9.60 -24.25
N LEU A 59 -8.99 8.94 -24.34
CA LEU A 59 -8.20 8.57 -23.19
C LEU A 59 -7.79 9.81 -22.34
N ARG A 60 -7.32 10.85 -22.99
CA ARG A 60 -6.95 12.10 -22.32
C ARG A 60 -8.14 12.76 -21.61
N GLU A 61 -9.28 12.79 -22.25
CA GLU A 61 -10.51 13.33 -21.67
C GLU A 61 -10.93 12.50 -20.44
N GLU A 62 -10.92 11.18 -20.55
CA GLU A 62 -11.26 10.33 -19.41
C GLU A 62 -10.27 10.46 -18.24
N CYS A 63 -8.96 10.55 -18.49
CA CYS A 63 -7.97 10.85 -17.47
C CYS A 63 -8.26 12.18 -16.76
N LYS A 64 -8.59 13.25 -17.52
CA LYS A 64 -8.93 14.56 -16.96
C LYS A 64 -10.22 14.54 -16.15
N ASN A 65 -11.23 13.82 -16.63
CA ASN A 65 -12.50 13.65 -15.92
C ASN A 65 -12.30 12.92 -14.61
N ARG A 66 -11.52 11.83 -14.62
CA ARG A 66 -11.24 11.05 -13.43
C ARG A 66 -10.47 11.86 -12.37
N LYS A 67 -9.55 12.75 -12.77
CA LYS A 67 -8.86 13.66 -11.84
C LYS A 67 -9.80 14.67 -11.16
N LYS A 68 -10.86 15.10 -11.84
CA LYS A 68 -11.84 16.05 -11.30
C LYS A 68 -12.86 15.41 -10.38
N MET A 69 -13.08 14.10 -10.50
CA MET A 69 -14.04 13.38 -9.68
C MET A 69 -13.40 12.90 -8.38
N PRO A 70 -13.99 13.20 -7.23
CA PRO A 70 -13.62 12.48 -6.00
C PRO A 70 -13.76 10.99 -6.28
N SER A 71 -12.76 10.21 -5.91
CA SER A 71 -12.71 8.75 -6.10
C SER A 71 -13.95 8.02 -5.56
N ARG A 72 -14.69 8.65 -4.64
CA ARG A 72 -15.95 8.17 -4.06
C ARG A 72 -17.12 8.04 -5.04
N GLY A 73 -17.07 8.65 -6.23
CA GLY A 73 -18.21 8.63 -7.17
C GLY A 73 -18.46 7.30 -7.88
N ARG A 74 -17.51 6.37 -7.89
CA ARG A 74 -17.59 5.12 -8.66
C ARG A 74 -17.48 3.82 -7.84
N GLY A 75 -17.52 3.91 -6.50
CA GLY A 75 -17.54 2.72 -5.65
C GLY A 75 -16.24 1.92 -5.55
N PHE A 76 -15.13 2.40 -6.14
CA PHE A 76 -13.84 1.72 -6.11
C PHE A 76 -12.89 2.38 -5.12
N TYR A 77 -12.47 1.63 -4.12
CA TYR A 77 -11.59 2.09 -3.05
C TYR A 77 -10.36 1.19 -2.96
N VAL A 78 -9.21 1.80 -2.79
CA VAL A 78 -7.96 1.08 -2.57
C VAL A 78 -7.50 1.33 -1.15
N TYR A 79 -7.42 0.27 -0.38
CA TYR A 79 -6.83 0.25 0.96
C TYR A 79 -5.44 -0.34 0.87
N GLN A 80 -4.49 0.27 1.56
CA GLN A 80 -3.10 -0.18 1.50
C GLN A 80 -2.40 -0.17 2.84
N ILE A 81 -1.35 -0.97 2.92
CA ILE A 81 -0.33 -0.93 3.96
C ILE A 81 1.05 -0.91 3.30
N SER A 82 1.94 -0.11 3.86
CA SER A 82 3.31 0.07 3.36
C SER A 82 4.32 -0.64 4.25
N PHE A 83 5.29 -1.26 3.58
CA PHE A 83 6.49 -1.85 4.13
C PHE A 83 7.69 -1.24 3.42
N SER A 84 8.89 -1.47 3.94
CA SER A 84 10.13 -1.26 3.21
C SER A 84 10.79 -2.59 2.90
N TYR A 85 11.63 -2.67 1.87
CA TYR A 85 12.58 -3.79 1.70
C TYR A 85 13.97 -3.45 2.25
N ASP A 86 14.08 -2.39 3.06
CA ASP A 86 15.28 -1.99 3.80
C ASP A 86 15.08 -2.20 5.31
N GLU A 87 15.91 -3.06 5.89
CA GLU A 87 15.75 -3.49 7.29
C GLU A 87 16.12 -2.40 8.28
N ASP A 88 17.10 -1.55 7.97
CA ASP A 88 17.68 -0.63 8.95
C ASP A 88 18.03 0.73 8.31
N ASN A 89 17.01 1.51 8.02
CA ASN A 89 17.08 2.79 7.33
C ASN A 89 16.82 3.96 8.29
N LEU A 90 17.81 4.85 8.43
CA LEU A 90 17.72 6.02 9.32
C LEU A 90 16.53 6.93 8.96
N GLY A 91 16.27 7.15 7.67
CA GLY A 91 15.14 7.97 7.23
C GLY A 91 13.82 7.38 7.68
N LEU A 92 13.64 6.06 7.56
CA LEU A 92 12.40 5.38 7.98
C LEU A 92 12.25 5.36 9.50
N TRP A 93 13.34 5.21 10.25
CA TRP A 93 13.29 5.39 11.70
C TRP A 93 12.78 6.77 12.07
N ASN A 94 13.27 7.83 11.44
CA ASN A 94 12.82 9.21 11.68
C ASN A 94 11.35 9.43 11.28
N TYR A 95 10.91 8.85 10.16
CA TYR A 95 9.56 9.09 9.64
C TYR A 95 8.47 8.34 10.41
N TYR A 96 8.72 7.08 10.78
CA TYR A 96 7.66 6.18 11.24
C TYR A 96 7.69 5.87 12.73
N THR A 97 8.73 6.26 13.45
CA THR A 97 8.86 5.98 14.89
C THR A 97 8.75 7.24 15.74
N ARG A 98 7.91 8.18 15.32
CA ARG A 98 7.75 9.51 15.93
C ARG A 98 7.49 9.44 17.43
N GLY A 99 8.29 10.18 18.20
CA GLY A 99 8.22 10.37 19.63
C GLY A 99 9.46 11.12 20.09
N GLU A 100 9.63 11.38 21.38
CA GLU A 100 10.88 11.91 21.89
C GLU A 100 12.02 10.94 21.56
N GLY A 101 12.81 11.27 20.53
CA GLY A 101 13.98 10.51 20.05
C GLY A 101 13.60 9.16 19.44
N ILE A 102 13.57 9.03 18.14
CA ILE A 102 13.50 7.82 17.28
C ILE A 102 13.18 6.50 18.02
N LYS A 103 12.09 6.47 18.80
CA LYS A 103 11.67 5.29 19.56
C LYS A 103 10.67 4.47 18.78
N GLY A 104 11.03 3.26 18.41
CA GLY A 104 10.12 2.39 17.63
C GLY A 104 10.71 1.03 17.30
N TYR A 105 10.02 0.37 16.41
CA TYR A 105 10.29 -1.00 16.03
C TYR A 105 10.14 -1.20 14.54
N ASN A 106 10.77 -2.24 14.06
CA ASN A 106 10.63 -2.72 12.70
C ASN A 106 10.27 -4.20 12.73
N LEU A 107 9.15 -4.55 12.10
CA LEU A 107 8.59 -5.91 12.05
C LEU A 107 8.96 -6.56 10.71
N LYS A 108 9.62 -7.71 10.77
CA LYS A 108 10.06 -8.48 9.60
C LYS A 108 9.03 -9.52 9.17
N PHE A 109 8.75 -9.54 7.86
CA PHE A 109 7.89 -10.53 7.21
C PHE A 109 8.52 -11.03 5.91
N LYS A 110 8.04 -12.19 5.41
CA LYS A 110 8.25 -12.64 4.02
C LYS A 110 7.04 -12.21 3.19
N SER A 111 7.26 -11.47 2.11
CA SER A 111 6.16 -10.87 1.32
C SER A 111 5.13 -11.88 0.83
N ASN A 112 5.57 -12.97 0.20
CA ASN A 112 4.67 -13.99 -0.34
C ASN A 112 3.93 -14.76 0.77
N ASP A 113 4.61 -15.02 1.89
CA ASP A 113 4.00 -15.70 3.03
C ASP A 113 2.92 -14.82 3.66
N LEU A 114 3.22 -13.54 3.86
CA LEU A 114 2.25 -12.59 4.40
C LEU A 114 1.03 -12.45 3.46
N LEU A 115 1.25 -12.22 2.16
CA LEU A 115 0.16 -12.09 1.17
C LEU A 115 -0.78 -13.30 1.18
N SER A 116 -0.22 -14.51 1.23
CA SER A 116 -1.00 -15.75 1.19
C SER A 116 -1.79 -16.02 2.48
N LYS A 117 -1.41 -15.37 3.59
CA LYS A 117 -1.94 -15.61 4.94
C LYS A 117 -2.66 -14.39 5.53
N LEU A 118 -2.95 -13.38 4.73
CA LEU A 118 -3.86 -12.30 5.11
C LEU A 118 -5.31 -12.83 5.12
N ASN A 119 -6.02 -12.60 6.21
CA ASN A 119 -7.40 -13.05 6.36
C ASN A 119 -8.37 -11.96 5.89
N ILE A 120 -8.63 -11.93 4.58
CA ILE A 120 -9.65 -11.07 3.99
C ILE A 120 -10.96 -11.86 3.98
N LYS A 121 -11.93 -11.42 4.77
CA LYS A 121 -13.21 -12.10 4.95
C LYS A 121 -14.17 -11.67 3.85
N PRO A 122 -14.66 -12.57 2.97
CA PRO A 122 -15.69 -12.22 2.00
C PRO A 122 -17.02 -11.92 2.71
N LYS A 123 -17.79 -10.95 2.20
CA LYS A 123 -19.12 -10.60 2.74
C LYS A 123 -20.13 -11.73 2.51
N LEU A 124 -20.03 -12.39 1.36
CA LEU A 124 -20.87 -13.55 1.02
C LEU A 124 -20.02 -14.82 0.95
N PRO A 125 -20.50 -15.95 1.51
CA PRO A 125 -19.76 -17.23 1.47
C PRO A 125 -19.44 -17.72 0.06
N SER A 126 -20.31 -17.42 -0.92
CA SER A 126 -20.15 -17.75 -2.34
C SER A 126 -19.46 -16.65 -3.15
N GLY A 127 -19.11 -15.50 -2.53
CA GLY A 127 -18.50 -14.37 -3.20
C GLY A 127 -17.02 -14.59 -3.53
N ASN A 128 -16.56 -13.96 -4.59
CA ASN A 128 -15.13 -13.89 -4.89
C ASN A 128 -14.42 -13.19 -3.73
N ARG A 129 -13.43 -13.87 -3.12
CA ARG A 129 -12.59 -13.25 -2.10
C ARG A 129 -11.72 -12.18 -2.76
N PRO A 130 -11.75 -10.93 -2.30
CA PRO A 130 -10.79 -9.96 -2.73
C PRO A 130 -9.38 -10.48 -2.45
N LYS A 131 -8.52 -10.46 -3.46
CA LYS A 131 -7.14 -10.90 -3.30
C LYS A 131 -6.26 -9.69 -3.02
N PRO A 132 -5.38 -9.75 -2.01
CA PRO A 132 -4.40 -8.70 -1.83
C PRO A 132 -3.37 -8.76 -2.97
N TYR A 133 -2.94 -7.60 -3.44
CA TYR A 133 -1.85 -7.45 -4.38
C TYR A 133 -0.65 -6.86 -3.66
N GLY A 134 0.53 -7.41 -3.90
CA GLY A 134 1.77 -6.90 -3.31
C GLY A 134 2.84 -6.64 -4.34
N GLY A 135 3.56 -5.53 -4.20
CA GLY A 135 4.62 -5.16 -5.13
C GLY A 135 5.57 -4.10 -4.58
N LYS A 136 6.77 -4.02 -5.17
CA LYS A 136 7.68 -2.92 -4.94
C LYS A 136 7.13 -1.66 -5.60
N VAL A 137 7.31 -0.53 -4.95
CA VAL A 137 7.04 0.78 -5.55
C VAL A 137 8.12 1.09 -6.59
N ILE A 138 7.69 1.57 -7.74
CA ILE A 138 8.51 1.93 -8.88
C ILE A 138 8.72 3.44 -8.84
N TYR A 139 9.97 3.87 -8.72
CA TYR A 139 10.35 5.28 -8.61
C TYR A 139 10.92 5.84 -9.91
N ASN A 140 11.53 4.96 -10.74
CA ASN A 140 12.12 5.37 -12.00
C ASN A 140 11.05 5.77 -13.01
N LYS A 141 11.12 7.02 -13.52
CA LYS A 141 10.13 7.60 -14.41
C LYS A 141 10.04 6.85 -15.74
N GLU A 142 11.15 6.45 -16.31
CA GLU A 142 11.20 5.73 -17.59
C GLU A 142 10.54 4.35 -17.48
N GLU A 143 10.75 3.66 -16.35
CA GLU A 143 10.10 2.37 -16.08
C GLU A 143 8.58 2.55 -15.91
N GLN A 144 8.15 3.60 -15.19
CA GLN A 144 6.73 3.94 -15.05
C GLN A 144 6.09 4.22 -16.41
N ASP A 145 6.73 5.04 -17.24
CA ASP A 145 6.25 5.42 -18.56
C ASP A 145 6.15 4.19 -19.47
N LYS A 146 7.14 3.32 -19.45
CA LYS A 146 7.11 2.06 -20.20
C LYS A 146 5.90 1.21 -19.82
N ILE A 147 5.61 1.06 -18.53
CA ILE A 147 4.46 0.29 -18.05
C ILE A 147 3.14 0.94 -18.51
N VAL A 148 3.04 2.27 -18.42
CA VAL A 148 1.86 3.00 -18.91
C VAL A 148 1.67 2.78 -20.42
N TYR A 149 2.73 2.87 -21.20
CA TYR A 149 2.68 2.57 -22.65
C TYR A 149 2.21 1.17 -22.95
N GLU A 150 2.75 0.15 -22.28
CA GLU A 150 2.37 -1.24 -22.49
C GLU A 150 0.88 -1.48 -22.19
N ILE A 151 0.32 -0.78 -21.19
CA ILE A 151 -1.11 -0.85 -20.89
C ILE A 151 -1.91 -0.17 -21.99
N ILE A 152 -1.55 1.04 -22.37
CA ILE A 152 -2.23 1.80 -23.42
C ILE A 152 -2.22 1.01 -24.73
N ASP A 153 -1.08 0.45 -25.14
CA ASP A 153 -0.93 -0.31 -26.39
C ASP A 153 -1.85 -1.53 -26.46
N LYS A 154 -2.00 -2.25 -25.36
CA LYS A 154 -2.95 -3.38 -25.27
C LYS A 154 -4.39 -2.93 -25.49
N PHE A 155 -4.80 -1.81 -24.89
CA PHE A 155 -6.14 -1.27 -25.07
C PHE A 155 -6.31 -0.66 -26.47
N ARG A 156 -5.27 -0.05 -27.02
CA ARG A 156 -5.26 0.45 -28.41
C ARG A 156 -5.47 -0.67 -29.39
N THR A 157 -4.74 -1.77 -29.26
CA THR A 157 -4.92 -2.96 -30.11
C THR A 157 -6.35 -3.48 -30.06
N HIS A 158 -6.99 -3.46 -28.89
CA HIS A 158 -8.39 -3.83 -28.75
C HIS A 158 -9.32 -2.84 -29.45
N TYR A 159 -9.08 -1.54 -29.26
CA TYR A 159 -9.86 -0.48 -29.92
C TYR A 159 -9.78 -0.54 -31.44
N ASP A 160 -8.60 -0.76 -32.00
CA ASP A 160 -8.40 -0.87 -33.45
C ASP A 160 -9.13 -2.06 -34.04
N LYS A 161 -9.30 -3.14 -33.29
CA LYS A 161 -9.98 -4.36 -33.73
C LYS A 161 -11.51 -4.30 -33.61
N TYR A 162 -12.02 -3.68 -32.55
CA TYR A 162 -13.43 -3.76 -32.18
C TYR A 162 -14.13 -2.40 -32.10
N GLY A 163 -13.40 -1.30 -32.19
CA GLY A 163 -13.91 0.05 -31.97
C GLY A 163 -14.27 0.34 -30.51
N ASN A 164 -14.93 1.46 -30.29
CA ASN A 164 -15.46 1.85 -28.97
C ASN A 164 -16.89 1.30 -28.82
N THR A 165 -17.03 -0.03 -28.74
CA THR A 165 -18.34 -0.69 -28.78
C THR A 165 -19.17 -0.44 -27.51
N ASP A 166 -18.54 -0.14 -26.35
CA ASP A 166 -19.24 -0.18 -25.05
C ASP A 166 -19.15 1.10 -24.23
N ASN A 167 -18.55 2.17 -24.68
CA ASN A 167 -18.21 3.39 -23.91
C ASN A 167 -17.44 3.14 -22.60
N LEU A 168 -17.20 1.88 -22.24
CA LEU A 168 -16.53 1.47 -21.01
C LEU A 168 -15.02 1.22 -21.18
N LEU A 169 -14.54 1.12 -22.43
CA LEU A 169 -13.14 0.80 -22.71
C LEU A 169 -12.18 1.78 -22.03
N PHE A 170 -12.46 3.07 -22.15
CA PHE A 170 -11.61 4.11 -21.56
C PHE A 170 -11.73 4.18 -20.03
N GLU A 171 -12.90 3.87 -19.50
CA GLU A 171 -13.09 3.72 -18.05
C GLU A 171 -12.24 2.57 -17.50
N TRP A 172 -12.28 1.41 -18.14
CA TRP A 172 -11.46 0.25 -17.76
C TRP A 172 -9.96 0.50 -17.92
N LEU A 173 -9.57 1.19 -19.00
CA LEU A 173 -8.18 1.57 -19.19
C LEU A 173 -7.71 2.48 -18.05
N VAL A 174 -8.48 3.51 -17.70
CA VAL A 174 -8.13 4.44 -16.62
C VAL A 174 -8.17 3.74 -15.26
N ASP A 175 -9.12 2.85 -15.00
CA ASP A 175 -9.13 2.03 -13.78
C ASP A 175 -7.88 1.16 -13.68
N LYS A 176 -7.44 0.56 -14.80
CA LYS A 176 -6.19 -0.22 -14.84
C LYS A 176 -4.95 0.63 -14.58
N LEU A 177 -4.90 1.84 -15.13
CA LEU A 177 -3.83 2.81 -14.87
C LEU A 177 -3.82 3.24 -13.40
N LEU A 178 -4.97 3.52 -12.81
CA LEU A 178 -5.08 3.88 -11.39
C LEU A 178 -4.65 2.74 -10.47
N MET A 179 -4.97 1.50 -10.83
CA MET A 179 -4.56 0.33 -10.06
C MET A 179 -3.05 0.16 -10.06
N ILE A 180 -2.40 0.21 -11.23
CA ILE A 180 -0.94 0.09 -11.31
C ILE A 180 -0.24 1.31 -10.74
N GLY A 181 -0.83 2.50 -10.91
CA GLY A 181 -0.34 3.77 -10.35
C GLY A 181 -0.26 3.77 -8.83
N THR A 182 -0.96 2.86 -8.15
CA THR A 182 -0.80 2.64 -6.71
C THR A 182 0.62 2.20 -6.34
N PHE A 183 1.36 1.63 -7.29
CA PHE A 183 2.77 1.23 -7.13
C PHE A 183 3.76 2.25 -7.72
N PHE A 184 3.31 3.42 -8.13
CA PHE A 184 4.18 4.49 -8.64
C PHE A 184 4.36 5.59 -7.59
N LYS A 185 5.57 6.11 -7.51
CA LYS A 185 5.90 7.23 -6.63
C LYS A 185 7.02 8.07 -7.26
N PRO A 186 7.04 9.40 -7.05
CA PRO A 186 8.14 10.24 -7.52
C PRO A 186 9.50 9.78 -6.96
N GLU A 187 10.56 9.97 -7.73
CA GLU A 187 11.92 9.50 -7.41
C GLU A 187 12.47 10.04 -6.07
N CYS A 188 12.04 11.24 -5.67
CA CYS A 188 12.44 11.85 -4.39
C CYS A 188 12.06 11.00 -3.16
N PHE A 189 11.12 10.06 -3.28
CA PHE A 189 10.73 9.11 -2.24
C PHE A 189 11.49 7.78 -2.30
N SER A 190 12.44 7.60 -3.21
CA SER A 190 13.13 6.31 -3.43
C SER A 190 13.89 5.78 -2.21
N ILE A 191 14.26 6.67 -1.28
CA ILE A 191 14.86 6.30 0.01
C ILE A 191 13.96 5.38 0.85
N GLU A 192 12.63 5.42 0.64
CA GLU A 192 11.69 4.59 1.39
C GLU A 192 11.81 3.12 1.01
N LYS A 193 12.29 2.82 -0.20
CA LYS A 193 12.38 1.44 -0.73
C LYS A 193 11.11 0.66 -0.43
N GLU A 194 9.97 1.26 -0.82
CA GLU A 194 8.66 0.83 -0.38
C GLU A 194 8.21 -0.45 -1.09
N TYR A 195 7.57 -1.31 -0.32
CA TYR A 195 6.76 -2.44 -0.78
C TYR A 195 5.34 -2.26 -0.29
N ARG A 196 4.36 -2.28 -1.17
CA ARG A 196 2.94 -2.10 -0.84
C ARG A 196 2.18 -3.40 -0.91
N ILE A 197 1.23 -3.54 0.01
CA ILE A 197 0.15 -4.51 -0.12
C ILE A 197 -1.14 -3.71 -0.21
N ILE A 198 -1.94 -3.96 -1.25
CA ILE A 198 -3.20 -3.28 -1.52
C ILE A 198 -4.35 -4.27 -1.56
N ILE A 199 -5.53 -3.78 -1.20
CA ILE A 199 -6.81 -4.45 -1.33
C ILE A 199 -7.74 -3.47 -2.04
N ASP A 200 -8.31 -3.90 -3.16
CA ASP A 200 -9.32 -3.16 -3.89
C ASP A 200 -10.72 -3.55 -3.42
N LEU A 201 -11.54 -2.57 -3.12
CA LEU A 201 -12.87 -2.75 -2.58
C LEU A 201 -13.90 -1.96 -3.38
N TYR A 202 -15.05 -2.56 -3.55
CA TYR A 202 -16.23 -1.88 -4.09
C TYR A 202 -17.17 -1.51 -2.95
N ILE A 203 -17.78 -0.32 -3.07
CA ILE A 203 -18.83 0.13 -2.17
C ILE A 203 -20.14 0.12 -2.95
N ASN A 204 -21.18 -0.47 -2.34
CA ASN A 204 -22.53 -0.49 -2.90
C ASN A 204 -23.18 0.91 -2.80
N LYS A 205 -24.40 1.04 -3.33
CA LYS A 205 -25.16 2.30 -3.33
C LYS A 205 -25.50 2.80 -1.91
N GLU A 206 -25.55 1.91 -0.95
CA GLU A 206 -25.82 2.17 0.46
C GLU A 206 -24.58 2.63 1.23
N GLY A 207 -23.40 2.67 0.57
CA GLY A 207 -22.13 3.08 1.20
C GLY A 207 -21.43 1.97 1.98
N GLU A 208 -21.85 0.73 1.83
CA GLU A 208 -21.23 -0.43 2.47
C GLU A 208 -20.24 -1.14 1.55
N TYR A 209 -19.20 -1.75 2.13
CA TYR A 209 -18.30 -2.62 1.37
C TYR A 209 -19.05 -3.84 0.83
N ASP A 210 -19.04 -3.97 -0.48
CA ASP A 210 -19.78 -5.01 -1.17
C ASP A 210 -19.08 -6.38 -1.12
N THR A 211 -17.77 -6.38 -0.90
CA THR A 211 -16.92 -7.56 -1.08
C THR A 211 -16.33 -8.13 0.20
N ILE A 212 -16.24 -7.36 1.29
CA ILE A 212 -15.60 -7.80 2.53
C ILE A 212 -16.46 -7.62 3.78
N ALA A 213 -16.22 -8.49 4.78
CA ALA A 213 -16.78 -8.43 6.12
C ALA A 213 -15.72 -8.14 7.20
N ASN A 214 -14.56 -7.59 6.81
CA ASN A 214 -13.53 -7.15 7.76
C ASN A 214 -14.04 -5.93 8.56
N GLU A 215 -13.60 -5.83 9.80
CA GLU A 215 -13.86 -4.65 10.63
C GLU A 215 -13.26 -3.41 9.99
N SER A 216 -13.97 -2.31 10.02
CA SER A 216 -13.53 -1.01 9.54
C SER A 216 -13.63 0.02 10.64
N GLY A 217 -12.85 1.07 10.56
CA GLY A 217 -12.86 2.14 11.54
C GLY A 217 -12.29 3.43 10.98
N ILE A 218 -12.17 4.40 11.85
CA ILE A 218 -11.58 5.71 11.57
C ILE A 218 -10.58 6.01 12.66
N PHE A 219 -9.39 6.49 12.31
CA PHE A 219 -8.42 7.02 13.26
C PHE A 219 -8.05 8.46 12.90
N GLU A 220 -7.66 9.23 13.91
CA GLU A 220 -7.19 10.60 13.71
C GLU A 220 -5.70 10.64 13.45
N ARG A 221 -5.28 11.42 12.43
CA ARG A 221 -3.88 11.75 12.16
C ARG A 221 -3.77 13.18 11.65
N ASN A 222 -3.09 14.06 12.41
CA ASN A 222 -2.88 15.47 12.04
C ASN A 222 -4.19 16.21 11.73
N GLY A 223 -5.26 15.97 12.48
CA GLY A 223 -6.58 16.59 12.28
C GLY A 223 -7.45 15.96 11.19
N TYR A 224 -6.95 14.93 10.50
CA TYR A 224 -7.73 14.19 9.50
C TYR A 224 -8.30 12.91 10.09
N LEU A 225 -9.55 12.64 9.74
CA LEU A 225 -10.22 11.37 10.05
C LEU A 225 -9.95 10.39 8.91
N ILE A 226 -9.16 9.36 9.19
CA ILE A 226 -8.61 8.43 8.19
C ILE A 226 -9.33 7.09 8.28
N PRO A 227 -10.07 6.68 7.23
CA PRO A 227 -10.70 5.37 7.19
C PRO A 227 -9.66 4.25 7.07
N TYR A 228 -9.90 3.15 7.76
CA TYR A 228 -9.10 1.93 7.65
C TYR A 228 -9.98 0.68 7.71
N ILE A 229 -9.42 -0.43 7.23
CA ILE A 229 -9.94 -1.78 7.46
C ILE A 229 -8.94 -2.58 8.27
N GLU A 230 -9.42 -3.41 9.20
CA GLU A 230 -8.58 -4.34 9.95
C GLU A 230 -8.43 -5.65 9.18
N VAL A 231 -7.18 -6.05 8.91
CA VAL A 231 -6.88 -7.31 8.24
C VAL A 231 -5.97 -8.14 9.13
N GLU A 232 -6.48 -9.27 9.55
CA GLU A 232 -5.74 -10.23 10.37
C GLU A 232 -4.70 -10.97 9.52
N PHE A 233 -3.52 -11.23 10.10
CA PHE A 233 -2.49 -12.08 9.52
C PHE A 233 -2.18 -13.27 10.41
N ASN A 234 -1.70 -14.36 9.81
CA ASN A 234 -1.27 -15.51 10.60
C ASN A 234 0.00 -15.16 11.38
N LYS A 235 0.02 -15.46 12.67
CA LYS A 235 1.14 -15.14 13.58
C LYS A 235 2.48 -15.73 13.12
N SER A 236 2.46 -16.85 12.39
CA SER A 236 3.66 -17.45 11.79
C SER A 236 4.33 -16.58 10.73
N CYS A 237 3.65 -15.53 10.22
CA CYS A 237 4.23 -14.60 9.24
C CYS A 237 5.26 -13.64 9.85
N LEU A 238 5.17 -13.35 11.16
CA LEU A 238 6.11 -12.46 11.83
C LEU A 238 7.43 -13.22 12.06
N GLN A 239 8.51 -12.75 11.42
CA GLN A 239 9.80 -13.43 11.37
C GLN A 239 10.88 -12.79 12.26
N GLY A 240 10.64 -11.60 12.75
CA GLY A 240 11.58 -10.88 13.61
C GLY A 240 11.13 -9.48 13.95
N ILE A 241 11.80 -8.89 14.94
CA ILE A 241 11.56 -7.54 15.41
C ILE A 241 12.91 -6.86 15.60
N THR A 242 13.10 -5.69 14.97
CA THR A 242 14.28 -4.86 15.17
C THR A 242 13.90 -3.65 16.05
N VAL A 243 14.68 -3.42 17.08
CA VAL A 243 14.54 -2.28 17.99
C VAL A 243 15.31 -1.09 17.43
N SER A 244 14.72 0.11 17.48
CA SER A 244 15.34 1.33 16.97
C SER A 244 16.68 1.65 17.64
N PRO A 245 17.55 2.45 16.99
CA PRO A 245 18.94 2.64 17.45
C PRO A 245 19.08 3.34 18.81
N THR A 246 18.08 4.14 19.21
CA THR A 246 18.15 4.97 20.43
C THR A 246 17.56 4.33 21.67
N MET A 247 17.00 3.12 21.55
CA MET A 247 16.34 2.44 22.66
C MET A 247 17.28 1.48 23.40
N GLU A 248 17.07 1.32 24.73
CA GLU A 248 17.81 0.36 25.56
C GLU A 248 17.42 -1.07 25.21
N TYR A 249 18.32 -1.77 24.53
CA TYR A 249 18.01 -3.01 23.85
C TYR A 249 17.70 -4.17 24.78
N GLU A 250 18.48 -4.41 25.83
CA GLU A 250 18.40 -5.63 26.66
C GLU A 250 17.07 -5.72 27.41
N ASP A 251 16.62 -4.60 28.00
CA ASP A 251 15.34 -4.55 28.72
C ASP A 251 14.17 -4.73 27.76
N ILE A 252 14.26 -4.09 26.60
CA ILE A 252 13.22 -4.15 25.57
C ILE A 252 13.14 -5.55 24.97
N ARG A 253 14.27 -6.19 24.67
CA ARG A 253 14.32 -7.58 24.19
C ARG A 253 13.60 -8.51 25.15
N THR A 254 13.89 -8.38 26.44
CA THR A 254 13.24 -9.18 27.48
C THR A 254 11.73 -8.95 27.52
N ASN A 255 11.30 -7.70 27.44
CA ASN A 255 9.87 -7.34 27.41
C ASN A 255 9.17 -7.90 26.18
N ILE A 256 9.77 -7.80 24.98
CA ILE A 256 9.19 -8.35 23.75
C ILE A 256 9.06 -9.86 23.87
N LEU A 257 10.09 -10.56 24.35
CA LEU A 257 10.04 -12.00 24.56
C LEU A 257 8.87 -12.39 25.46
N ASN A 258 8.70 -11.72 26.59
CA ASN A 258 7.64 -12.02 27.56
C ASN A 258 6.23 -11.86 26.96
N VAL A 259 6.00 -10.88 26.07
CA VAL A 259 4.68 -10.66 25.46
C VAL A 259 4.43 -11.51 24.21
N THR A 260 5.46 -12.07 23.60
CA THR A 260 5.37 -12.86 22.36
C THR A 260 5.50 -14.37 22.59
N ILE A 261 6.06 -14.79 23.73
CA ILE A 261 6.25 -16.22 24.05
C ILE A 261 4.93 -16.99 23.99
N GLY A 262 4.95 -18.14 23.34
CA GLY A 262 3.76 -18.98 23.13
C GLY A 262 2.70 -18.40 22.19
N LYS A 263 2.92 -17.21 21.64
CA LYS A 263 1.99 -16.55 20.70
C LYS A 263 2.54 -16.45 19.28
N PHE A 264 3.83 -16.20 19.13
CA PHE A 264 4.52 -16.02 17.85
C PHE A 264 5.69 -17.00 17.74
N GLU A 265 5.52 -18.04 16.95
CA GLU A 265 6.45 -19.18 16.86
C GLU A 265 7.87 -18.81 16.45
N ASN A 266 8.01 -17.80 15.58
CA ASN A 266 9.30 -17.37 15.03
C ASN A 266 9.98 -16.28 15.85
N ILE A 267 9.36 -15.81 16.94
CA ILE A 267 9.96 -14.76 17.77
C ILE A 267 10.69 -15.39 18.94
N ASN A 268 12.01 -15.20 18.95
CA ASN A 268 12.92 -15.71 19.97
C ASN A 268 14.10 -14.72 20.17
N GLN A 269 15.08 -15.08 21.01
CA GLN A 269 16.21 -14.22 21.31
C GLN A 269 17.05 -13.80 20.08
N GLU A 270 17.13 -14.65 19.06
CA GLU A 270 17.95 -14.42 17.85
C GLU A 270 17.21 -13.57 16.81
N THR A 271 15.88 -13.61 16.83
CA THR A 271 15.04 -12.89 15.88
C THR A 271 14.63 -11.48 16.36
N ILE A 272 14.91 -11.16 17.66
CA ILE A 272 14.83 -9.79 18.15
C ILE A 272 16.22 -9.19 18.06
N ARG A 273 16.36 -8.08 17.32
CA ARG A 273 17.64 -7.46 17.00
C ARG A 273 17.66 -5.99 17.39
N LYS A 274 18.85 -5.42 17.59
CA LYS A 274 19.08 -3.99 17.69
C LYS A 274 19.41 -3.44 16.30
N SER A 275 18.97 -2.22 16.00
CA SER A 275 19.47 -1.46 14.85
C SER A 275 20.99 -1.34 14.93
N LYS A 276 21.65 -1.44 13.76
CA LYS A 276 23.11 -1.28 13.62
C LYS A 276 23.52 0.17 13.42
N ILE A 277 22.56 1.09 13.31
CA ILE A 277 22.83 2.52 13.14
C ILE A 277 23.42 3.09 14.42
N PRO A 278 24.62 3.69 14.38
CA PRO A 278 25.33 4.15 15.57
C PRO A 278 24.85 5.55 16.01
N LEU A 279 23.56 5.67 16.37
CA LEU A 279 23.02 6.90 16.92
C LEU A 279 23.25 7.00 18.42
N ARG A 280 23.69 8.17 18.87
CA ARG A 280 23.74 8.61 20.26
C ARG A 280 22.92 9.89 20.38
N TYR A 281 21.99 9.93 21.32
CA TYR A 281 21.27 11.14 21.74
C TYR A 281 21.48 11.33 23.24
#